data_18ee98b8f36639e17068c39deadc5a20
#
_entry.id   18ee98b8f36639e17068c39deadc5a20
#
_cell.length_a   1.000
_cell.length_b   1.000
_cell.length_c   1.000
_cell.angle_alpha   90.00
_cell.angle_beta   90.00
_cell.angle_gamma   90.00
#
_symmetry.space_group_name_H-M   'P 1'
#
loop_
_entity.id
_entity.type
_entity.pdbx_description
1 polymer ?
#
loop_
_entity_poly.entity_id
_entity_poly.type
_entity_poly.pdbx_seq_one_letter_code
_entity_poly.pdbx_strand_id
1 'polypeptide(L)'
;MKASTSTVSTENEAAEELRLLGEILSRKILPWAPLDGLQPTPIEGLELIRSDTPTTCVSSVYEPSLCLIAQGGMTVWLGDKEIVYGPLSCLVSSVHLPVLGQVTQASPDKPYLGVKLSV
;
A
#
# COMPACT_ATOMS: atom_id res chain seq x y z
N MET A 1 21.70 26.26 -7.27
CA MET A 1 21.06 26.67 -6.01
C MET A 1 19.60 26.96 -6.19
N LYS A 2 19.23 27.81 -7.12
CA LYS A 2 17.82 28.14 -7.38
C LYS A 2 17.02 26.91 -7.85
N ALA A 3 17.61 26.10 -8.70
CA ALA A 3 16.99 24.87 -9.14
C ALA A 3 16.71 23.92 -7.96
N SER A 4 17.62 23.88 -7.01
CA SER A 4 17.47 23.08 -5.80
C SER A 4 16.26 23.54 -4.97
N THR A 5 16.12 24.86 -4.80
CA THR A 5 15.00 25.43 -4.06
C THR A 5 13.66 25.15 -4.76
N SER A 6 13.62 25.32 -6.07
CA SER A 6 12.41 25.01 -6.88
C SER A 6 12.05 23.55 -6.78
N THR A 7 13.04 22.66 -6.83
CA THR A 7 12.83 21.22 -6.71
C THR A 7 12.21 20.87 -5.36
N VAL A 8 12.70 21.46 -4.27
CA VAL A 8 12.16 21.22 -2.92
C VAL A 8 10.69 21.65 -2.84
N SER A 9 10.35 22.84 -3.36
CA SER A 9 8.97 23.31 -3.41
C SER A 9 8.07 22.37 -4.20
N THR A 10 8.54 21.92 -5.36
CA THR A 10 7.79 21.00 -6.22
C THR A 10 7.58 19.64 -5.53
N GLU A 11 8.61 19.16 -4.83
CA GLU A 11 8.50 17.91 -4.06
C GLU A 11 7.47 18.03 -2.94
N ASN A 12 7.41 19.15 -2.24
CA ASN A 12 6.44 19.39 -1.19
C ASN A 12 5.01 19.45 -1.74
N GLU A 13 4.81 20.09 -2.87
CA GLU A 13 3.52 20.14 -3.55
C GLU A 13 3.08 18.77 -4.01
N ALA A 14 4.00 18.01 -4.61
CA ALA A 14 3.72 16.65 -5.06
C ALA A 14 3.37 15.73 -3.88
N ALA A 15 4.09 15.84 -2.77
CA ALA A 15 3.81 15.06 -1.56
C ALA A 15 2.42 15.37 -1.01
N GLU A 16 2.01 16.64 -1.01
CA GLU A 16 0.68 17.05 -0.56
C GLU A 16 -0.41 16.51 -1.47
N GLU A 17 -0.22 16.56 -2.78
CA GLU A 17 -1.15 16.01 -3.76
C GLU A 17 -1.30 14.51 -3.58
N LEU A 18 -0.18 13.78 -3.38
CA LEU A 18 -0.21 12.34 -3.15
C LEU A 18 -0.96 12.01 -1.87
N ARG A 19 -0.78 12.77 -0.83
CA ARG A 19 -1.51 12.57 0.43
C ARG A 19 -3.02 12.72 0.22
N LEU A 20 -3.43 13.76 -0.50
CA LEU A 20 -4.84 14.00 -0.80
C LEU A 20 -5.44 12.89 -1.67
N LEU A 21 -4.69 12.44 -2.67
CA LEU A 21 -5.12 11.33 -3.54
C LEU A 21 -5.29 10.05 -2.73
N GLY A 22 -4.37 9.78 -1.80
CA GLY A 22 -4.46 8.63 -0.90
C GLY A 22 -5.71 8.68 -0.05
N GLU A 23 -6.06 9.84 0.49
CA GLU A 23 -7.27 10.02 1.28
C GLU A 23 -8.54 9.80 0.44
N ILE A 24 -8.57 10.32 -0.78
CA ILE A 24 -9.70 10.15 -1.69
C ILE A 24 -9.86 8.68 -2.06
N LEU A 25 -8.78 8.02 -2.42
CA LEU A 25 -8.79 6.60 -2.76
C LEU A 25 -9.26 5.74 -1.59
N SER A 26 -8.79 6.05 -0.38
CA SER A 26 -9.19 5.33 0.84
C SER A 26 -10.69 5.43 1.09
N ARG A 27 -11.28 6.60 0.89
CA ARG A 27 -12.72 6.78 1.04
C ARG A 27 -13.51 5.97 0.02
N LYS A 28 -12.98 5.79 -1.18
CA LYS A 28 -13.62 4.99 -2.22
C LYS A 28 -13.47 3.50 -1.97
N ILE A 29 -12.38 3.07 -1.36
CA ILE A 29 -12.12 1.66 -1.06
C ILE A 29 -12.92 1.17 0.15
N LEU A 30 -13.05 1.97 1.20
CA LEU A 30 -13.65 1.54 2.47
C LEU A 30 -15.02 0.87 2.32
N PRO A 31 -15.97 1.39 1.52
CA PRO A 31 -17.27 0.72 1.36
C PRO A 31 -17.18 -0.67 0.73
N TRP A 32 -16.14 -0.93 -0.03
CA TRP A 32 -15.92 -2.20 -0.72
C TRP A 32 -15.05 -3.17 0.07
N ALA A 33 -14.48 -2.71 1.18
CA ALA A 33 -13.60 -3.51 2.05
C ALA A 33 -14.13 -3.48 3.49
N PRO A 34 -15.31 -4.05 3.75
CA PRO A 34 -15.93 -3.99 5.08
C PRO A 34 -15.28 -4.91 6.10
N LEU A 35 -14.47 -5.87 5.68
CA LEU A 35 -13.85 -6.86 6.56
C LEU A 35 -12.34 -6.74 6.56
N ASP A 36 -11.71 -7.17 7.65
CA ASP A 36 -10.27 -7.34 7.70
C ASP A 36 -9.84 -8.48 6.77
N GLY A 37 -8.69 -8.32 6.15
CA GLY A 37 -8.09 -9.33 5.30
C GLY A 37 -8.25 -9.03 3.82
N LEU A 38 -7.99 -10.03 3.01
CA LEU A 38 -8.06 -9.97 1.56
C LEU A 38 -9.50 -10.24 1.13
N GLN A 39 -10.05 -9.37 0.29
CA GLN A 39 -11.44 -9.43 -0.14
C GLN A 39 -11.55 -9.28 -1.64
N PRO A 40 -12.41 -10.10 -2.29
CA PRO A 40 -12.65 -9.93 -3.73
C PRO A 40 -13.50 -8.70 -4.01
N THR A 41 -13.46 -8.24 -5.26
CA THR A 41 -14.34 -7.19 -5.76
C THR A 41 -15.14 -7.73 -6.95
N PRO A 42 -16.17 -7.00 -7.43
CA PRO A 42 -16.86 -7.39 -8.66
C PRO A 42 -15.94 -7.42 -9.89
N ILE A 43 -14.80 -6.77 -9.83
CA ILE A 43 -13.83 -6.76 -10.92
C ILE A 43 -12.91 -7.96 -10.78
N GLU A 44 -12.90 -8.84 -11.78
CA GLU A 44 -12.05 -10.02 -11.79
C GLU A 44 -10.58 -9.61 -11.70
N GLY A 45 -9.82 -10.29 -10.83
CA GLY A 45 -8.41 -10.01 -10.64
C GLY A 45 -8.11 -8.84 -9.74
N LEU A 46 -9.12 -8.09 -9.30
CA LEU A 46 -8.94 -6.97 -8.39
C LEU A 46 -9.44 -7.33 -7.00
N GLU A 47 -8.53 -7.28 -6.03
CA GLU A 47 -8.84 -7.58 -4.64
C GLU A 47 -8.45 -6.41 -3.75
N LEU A 48 -9.12 -6.29 -2.60
CA LEU A 48 -8.84 -5.25 -1.62
C LEU A 48 -8.30 -5.88 -0.35
N ILE A 49 -7.40 -5.18 0.31
CA ILE A 49 -6.79 -5.64 1.56
C ILE A 49 -7.06 -4.58 2.61
N ARG A 50 -7.54 -5.03 3.77
CA ARG A 50 -7.78 -4.15 4.93
C ARG A 50 -7.19 -4.76 6.18
N SER A 51 -6.57 -3.93 7.02
CA SER A 51 -6.13 -4.34 8.35
C SER A 51 -6.36 -3.19 9.30
N ASP A 52 -7.15 -3.43 10.34
CA ASP A 52 -7.48 -2.42 11.35
C ASP A 52 -6.37 -2.24 12.38
N THR A 53 -5.44 -3.18 12.44
CA THR A 53 -4.35 -3.17 13.41
C THR A 53 -3.05 -3.57 12.74
N PRO A 54 -1.90 -3.16 13.32
CA PRO A 54 -0.61 -3.69 12.86
C PRO A 54 -0.57 -5.21 13.02
N THR A 55 0.14 -5.88 12.14
CA THR A 55 0.24 -7.34 12.15
C THR A 55 1.61 -7.78 12.61
N THR A 56 1.74 -9.07 12.94
CA THR A 56 3.03 -9.70 13.09
C THR A 56 3.66 -9.90 11.71
N CYS A 57 4.95 -10.22 11.70
CA CYS A 57 5.66 -10.52 10.45
C CYS A 57 5.17 -11.86 9.91
N VAL A 58 4.73 -11.88 8.65
CA VAL A 58 4.15 -13.06 8.01
C VAL A 58 4.94 -13.41 6.77
N SER A 59 5.30 -14.68 6.65
CA SER A 59 5.95 -15.22 5.47
C SER A 59 4.90 -15.51 4.41
N SER A 60 5.14 -15.08 3.18
CA SER A 60 4.24 -15.35 2.06
C SER A 60 5.01 -15.41 0.75
N VAL A 61 4.33 -15.88 -0.30
CA VAL A 61 4.86 -15.84 -1.66
C VAL A 61 4.02 -14.86 -2.47
N TYR A 62 4.64 -13.80 -2.96
CA TYR A 62 3.94 -12.86 -3.82
C TYR A 62 3.85 -13.43 -5.22
N GLU A 63 2.63 -13.51 -5.74
CA GLU A 63 2.37 -13.89 -7.12
C GLU A 63 2.52 -12.68 -8.03
N PRO A 64 2.69 -12.88 -9.35
CA PRO A 64 2.73 -11.76 -10.28
C PRO A 64 1.50 -10.86 -10.11
N SER A 65 1.73 -9.64 -9.66
CA SER A 65 0.65 -8.72 -9.32
C SER A 65 1.17 -7.31 -9.16
N LEU A 66 0.24 -6.38 -9.13
CA LEU A 66 0.50 -4.99 -8.78
C LEU A 66 -0.26 -4.68 -7.50
N CYS A 67 0.45 -4.21 -6.48
CA CYS A 67 -0.13 -3.83 -5.21
C CYS A 67 0.07 -2.34 -4.96
N LEU A 68 -1.00 -1.66 -4.61
CA LEU A 68 -0.97 -0.22 -4.30
C LEU A 68 -1.51 -0.03 -2.89
N ILE A 69 -0.77 0.73 -2.08
CA ILE A 69 -1.22 1.09 -0.74
C ILE A 69 -1.96 2.41 -0.81
N ALA A 70 -3.20 2.43 -0.35
CA ALA A 70 -4.00 3.66 -0.31
C ALA A 70 -3.84 4.38 1.01
N GLN A 71 -3.71 3.65 2.12
CA GLN A 71 -3.66 4.19 3.47
C GLN A 71 -2.89 3.26 4.40
N GLY A 72 -2.21 3.82 5.40
CA GLY A 72 -1.41 3.05 6.33
C GLY A 72 -0.04 2.77 5.77
N GLY A 73 0.64 1.77 6.32
CA GLY A 73 1.98 1.41 5.89
C GLY A 73 2.34 -0.03 6.21
N MET A 74 3.28 -0.55 5.45
CA MET A 74 3.81 -1.89 5.70
C MET A 74 5.31 -1.94 5.41
N THR A 75 5.96 -2.94 5.95
CA THR A 75 7.36 -3.23 5.69
C THR A 75 7.45 -4.63 5.09
N VAL A 76 8.28 -4.76 4.06
CA VAL A 76 8.52 -6.02 3.37
C VAL A 76 10.02 -6.31 3.39
N TRP A 77 10.37 -7.54 3.72
CA TRP A 77 11.78 -7.99 3.70
C TRP A 77 11.97 -9.00 2.57
N LEU A 78 12.93 -8.68 1.70
CA LEU A 78 13.41 -9.56 0.62
C LEU A 78 14.81 -9.99 1.00
N GLY A 79 14.95 -11.18 1.60
CA GLY A 79 16.21 -11.58 2.18
C GLY A 79 16.60 -10.62 3.31
N ASP A 80 17.74 -9.97 3.16
CA ASP A 80 18.24 -8.98 4.12
C ASP A 80 17.84 -7.54 3.78
N LYS A 81 17.06 -7.36 2.71
CA LYS A 81 16.66 -6.04 2.26
C LYS A 81 15.31 -5.67 2.86
N GLU A 82 15.26 -4.54 3.54
CA GLU A 82 14.05 -4.01 4.14
C GLU A 82 13.50 -2.88 3.27
N ILE A 83 12.22 -2.95 2.93
CA ILE A 83 11.54 -1.94 2.12
C ILE A 83 10.29 -1.48 2.85
N VAL A 84 10.19 -0.18 3.07
CA VAL A 84 9.05 0.44 3.76
C VAL A 84 8.13 1.07 2.74
N TYR A 85 6.85 0.69 2.80
CA TYR A 85 5.82 1.21 1.89
C TYR A 85 4.81 2.05 2.67
N GLY A 86 4.47 3.21 2.13
CA GLY A 86 3.45 4.11 2.67
C GLY A 86 2.36 4.39 1.65
N PRO A 87 1.50 5.41 1.92
CA PRO A 87 0.41 5.76 1.00
C PRO A 87 0.90 6.03 -0.41
N LEU A 88 0.18 5.47 -1.38
CA LEU A 88 0.46 5.53 -2.82
C LEU A 88 1.78 4.90 -3.25
N SER A 89 2.39 4.10 -2.37
CA SER A 89 3.48 3.22 -2.76
C SER A 89 2.94 2.04 -3.55
N CYS A 90 3.68 1.62 -4.56
CA CYS A 90 3.29 0.55 -5.45
C CYS A 90 4.37 -0.53 -5.47
N LEU A 91 3.94 -1.78 -5.33
CA LEU A 91 4.83 -2.93 -5.46
C LEU A 91 4.39 -3.74 -6.68
N VAL A 92 5.31 -3.92 -7.62
CA VAL A 92 5.08 -4.74 -8.81
C VAL A 92 5.92 -6.01 -8.69
N SER A 93 5.26 -7.16 -8.76
CA SER A 93 5.92 -8.45 -8.75
C SER A 93 5.64 -9.15 -10.09
N SER A 94 6.70 -9.47 -10.83
CA SER A 94 6.60 -10.16 -12.12
C SER A 94 6.88 -11.65 -12.03
N VAL A 95 7.35 -12.11 -10.88
CA VAL A 95 7.65 -13.52 -10.62
C VAL A 95 7.17 -13.88 -9.22
N HIS A 96 7.10 -15.17 -8.93
CA HIS A 96 6.79 -15.63 -7.57
C HIS A 96 7.96 -15.28 -6.66
N LEU A 97 7.67 -14.54 -5.59
CA LEU A 97 8.70 -13.95 -4.75
C LEU A 97 8.42 -14.22 -3.28
N PRO A 98 9.28 -15.01 -2.60
CA PRO A 98 9.11 -15.23 -1.17
C PRO A 98 9.50 -13.97 -0.39
N VAL A 99 8.60 -13.52 0.48
CA VAL A 99 8.82 -12.29 1.25
C VAL A 99 8.33 -12.48 2.69
N LEU A 100 8.86 -11.66 3.59
CA LEU A 100 8.28 -11.43 4.90
C LEU A 100 7.61 -10.07 4.85
N GLY A 101 6.38 -9.99 5.31
CA GLY A 101 5.62 -8.75 5.30
C GLY A 101 4.98 -8.46 6.65
N GLN A 102 4.86 -7.19 6.97
CA GLN A 102 4.24 -6.75 8.21
C GLN A 102 3.53 -5.42 7.99
N VAL A 103 2.24 -5.35 8.35
CA VAL A 103 1.53 -4.09 8.41
C VAL A 103 2.01 -3.37 9.67
N THR A 104 2.60 -2.19 9.51
CA THR A 104 3.22 -1.44 10.60
C THR A 104 2.41 -0.22 11.01
N GLN A 105 1.60 0.33 10.11
CA GLN A 105 0.79 1.51 10.39
C GLN A 105 -0.66 1.23 10.05
N ALA A 106 -1.48 1.01 11.08
CA ALA A 106 -2.90 0.78 10.96
C ALA A 106 -3.58 1.02 12.30
N SER A 107 -4.82 1.49 12.26
CA SER A 107 -5.67 1.63 13.43
C SER A 107 -7.13 1.45 12.99
N PRO A 108 -8.07 1.18 13.93
CA PRO A 108 -9.48 1.08 13.56
C PRO A 108 -10.03 2.35 12.89
N ASP A 109 -9.56 3.53 13.31
CA ASP A 109 -9.97 4.81 12.72
C ASP A 109 -9.34 5.06 11.37
N LYS A 110 -8.16 4.50 11.16
CA LYS A 110 -7.40 4.69 9.92
C LYS A 110 -6.74 3.37 9.53
N PRO A 111 -7.53 2.40 9.04
CA PRO A 111 -7.01 1.08 8.73
C PRO A 111 -6.03 1.10 7.57
N TYR A 112 -5.16 0.11 7.52
CA TYR A 112 -4.33 -0.15 6.35
C TYR A 112 -5.25 -0.60 5.22
N LEU A 113 -5.12 0.04 4.06
CA LEU A 113 -5.91 -0.27 2.87
C LEU A 113 -5.00 -0.43 1.66
N GLY A 114 -5.17 -1.52 0.96
CA GLY A 114 -4.42 -1.82 -0.24
C GLY A 114 -5.29 -2.38 -1.36
N VAL A 115 -4.79 -2.24 -2.58
CA VAL A 115 -5.43 -2.77 -3.79
C VAL A 115 -4.44 -3.73 -4.43
N LYS A 116 -4.91 -4.92 -4.76
CA LYS A 116 -4.10 -5.94 -5.43
C LYS A 116 -4.73 -6.26 -6.78
N LEU A 117 -3.97 -6.07 -7.85
CA LEU A 117 -4.37 -6.42 -9.19
C LEU A 117 -3.52 -7.60 -9.66
N SER A 118 -4.14 -8.74 -9.85
CA SER A 118 -3.47 -9.95 -10.35
C SER A 118 -3.21 -9.83 -11.85
N VAL A 119 -2.08 -10.33 -12.26
CA VAL A 119 -1.64 -10.25 -13.67
C VAL A 119 -1.83 -11.61 -14.35
#